data_9cfdb5ee3a94c629005492be1b6ed147
#
_entry.id   9cfdb5ee3a94c629005492be1b6ed147
#
_cell.length_a   1.000
_cell.length_b   1.000
_cell.length_c   1.000
_cell.angle_alpha   90.00
_cell.angle_beta   90.00
_cell.angle_gamma   90.00
#
_symmetry.space_group_name_H-M   'P 1'
#
loop_
_entity.id
_entity.type
_entity.pdbx_description
1 polymer ?
#
loop_
_entity_poly.entity_id
_entity_poly.type
_entity_poly.pdbx_seq_one_letter_code
_entity_poly.pdbx_strand_id
1 'polypeptide(L)'
;GLGDVYKRQDMIRALSEKKNEKSSLSSFQTLIVSTATRVGMGNLVGVVAAVSAGGAGAVFWMWVTAIIGSSTAFIEATLAQLHKEEDPLYGGYRGGPAYYIHDLVEDHLKKKKRYVLPAVLFAIAGLICWCGISQVISNSVASSFKNAFSIPPLYTSIMLVILSAIIVLRKNATVKVLDFIVPVMAVCYFFITLFIIAVNLRQIPSVFARIFEEAFGLRQMAAGGFGAVLMNGVKRGLFSNEAGSGSVSYTHLTLPTNSLV
;
A
#
# COMPACT_ATOMS: atom_id res chain seq x y z
N GLY A 1 -18.39 -7.56 22.47
CA GLY A 1 -19.82 -7.40 22.73
C GLY A 1 -20.68 -7.52 21.47
N LEU A 2 -21.99 -7.51 21.62
CA LEU A 2 -22.96 -7.60 20.50
C LEU A 2 -22.68 -6.58 19.37
N GLY A 3 -22.22 -5.37 19.71
CA GLY A 3 -21.87 -4.34 18.73
C GLY A 3 -20.74 -4.73 17.75
N ASP A 4 -19.80 -5.57 18.17
CA ASP A 4 -18.70 -6.01 17.30
C ASP A 4 -19.14 -7.10 16.30
N VAL A 5 -20.15 -7.90 16.68
CA VAL A 5 -20.72 -8.92 15.79
C VAL A 5 -21.52 -8.24 14.67
N TYR A 6 -22.31 -7.20 14.99
CA TYR A 6 -23.03 -6.43 13.98
C TYR A 6 -22.10 -5.71 13.02
N LYS A 7 -21.03 -5.08 13.52
CA LYS A 7 -20.00 -4.44 12.67
C LYS A 7 -19.34 -5.41 11.69
N ARG A 8 -19.08 -6.66 12.12
CA ARG A 8 -18.52 -7.69 11.22
C ARG A 8 -19.52 -8.14 10.15
N GLN A 9 -20.81 -8.26 10.52
CA GLN A 9 -21.86 -8.59 9.55
C GLN A 9 -22.06 -7.47 8.55
N ASP A 10 -22.00 -6.21 8.99
CA ASP A 10 -22.08 -5.05 8.12
C ASP A 10 -20.88 -4.96 7.17
N MET A 11 -19.66 -5.31 7.64
CA MET A 11 -18.49 -5.44 6.77
C MET A 11 -18.69 -6.46 5.64
N ILE A 12 -19.25 -7.64 5.96
CA ILE A 12 -19.51 -8.68 4.96
C ILE A 12 -20.62 -8.25 4.00
N ARG A 13 -21.67 -7.58 4.51
CA ARG A 13 -22.73 -6.99 3.70
C ARG A 13 -22.21 -5.93 2.75
N ALA A 14 -21.36 -5.02 3.22
CA ALA A 14 -20.74 -3.98 2.41
C ALA A 14 -19.95 -4.54 1.21
N LEU A 15 -19.31 -5.72 1.37
CA LEU A 15 -18.62 -6.40 0.26
C LEU A 15 -19.58 -6.89 -0.84
N SER A 16 -20.85 -7.13 -0.50
CA SER A 16 -21.88 -7.62 -1.42
C SER A 16 -22.72 -6.51 -2.05
N GLU A 17 -22.51 -5.26 -1.67
CA GLU A 17 -23.23 -4.12 -2.20
C GLU A 17 -22.91 -3.87 -3.68
N LYS A 18 -23.98 -3.76 -4.48
CA LYS A 18 -23.89 -3.46 -5.89
C LYS A 18 -23.66 -1.97 -6.13
N LYS A 19 -22.99 -1.69 -7.23
CA LYS A 19 -22.70 -0.35 -7.74
C LYS A 19 -23.98 0.51 -7.81
N ASN A 20 -24.02 1.60 -7.05
CA ASN A 20 -25.18 2.52 -7.01
C ASN A 20 -25.10 3.66 -8.04
N GLU A 21 -23.90 4.01 -8.51
CA GLU A 21 -23.68 5.08 -9.48
C GLU A 21 -22.82 4.63 -10.66
N LYS A 22 -23.04 5.20 -11.83
CA LYS A 22 -22.32 4.84 -13.07
C LYS A 22 -20.81 5.10 -13.02
N SER A 23 -20.35 5.95 -12.10
CA SER A 23 -18.93 6.36 -11.96
C SER A 23 -18.21 5.74 -10.76
N SER A 24 -18.91 5.01 -9.87
CA SER A 24 -18.32 4.42 -8.68
C SER A 24 -17.90 2.97 -8.90
N LEU A 25 -16.83 2.55 -8.22
CA LEU A 25 -16.43 1.14 -8.11
C LEU A 25 -17.32 0.44 -7.07
N SER A 26 -17.59 -0.86 -7.24
CA SER A 26 -18.24 -1.64 -6.18
C SER A 26 -17.27 -1.83 -5.02
N SER A 27 -17.81 -2.05 -3.80
CA SER A 27 -16.99 -2.29 -2.60
C SER A 27 -16.02 -3.47 -2.80
N PHE A 28 -16.44 -4.51 -3.50
CA PHE A 28 -15.60 -5.65 -3.84
C PHE A 28 -14.47 -5.29 -4.82
N GLN A 29 -14.78 -4.51 -5.87
CA GLN A 29 -13.75 -4.01 -6.79
C GLN A 29 -12.72 -3.12 -6.09
N THR A 30 -13.17 -2.26 -5.18
CA THR A 30 -12.28 -1.40 -4.39
C THR A 30 -11.40 -2.24 -3.45
N LEU A 31 -11.92 -3.30 -2.84
CA LEU A 31 -11.12 -4.24 -2.05
C LEU A 31 -10.05 -4.92 -2.91
N ILE A 32 -10.42 -5.39 -4.11
CA ILE A 32 -9.45 -5.99 -5.06
C ILE A 32 -8.38 -4.98 -5.44
N VAL A 33 -8.74 -3.77 -5.85
CA VAL A 33 -7.80 -2.72 -6.22
C VAL A 33 -6.90 -2.36 -5.03
N SER A 34 -7.47 -2.16 -3.84
CA SER A 34 -6.71 -1.86 -2.62
C SER A 34 -5.75 -2.99 -2.23
N THR A 35 -6.16 -4.24 -2.35
CA THR A 35 -5.30 -5.40 -2.09
C THR A 35 -4.20 -5.50 -3.14
N ALA A 36 -4.54 -5.27 -4.38
CA ALA A 36 -3.64 -5.35 -5.52
C ALA A 36 -2.55 -4.27 -5.50
N THR A 37 -2.88 -3.05 -5.12
CA THR A 37 -1.89 -1.97 -4.95
C THR A 37 -0.91 -2.27 -3.82
N ARG A 38 -1.34 -3.03 -2.80
CA ARG A 38 -0.49 -3.44 -1.68
C ARG A 38 0.34 -4.69 -1.95
N VAL A 39 -0.06 -5.56 -2.87
CA VAL A 39 0.77 -6.68 -3.36
C VAL A 39 1.77 -6.16 -4.40
N GLY A 40 2.62 -5.24 -3.99
CA GLY A 40 3.61 -4.60 -4.84
C GLY A 40 5.03 -5.01 -4.49
N MET A 41 5.98 -4.36 -5.14
CA MET A 41 7.42 -4.57 -4.92
C MET A 41 7.85 -4.35 -3.47
N GLY A 42 7.17 -3.45 -2.74
CA GLY A 42 7.42 -3.21 -1.33
C GLY A 42 7.25 -4.47 -0.48
N ASN A 43 6.22 -5.27 -0.75
CA ASN A 43 5.94 -6.49 -0.02
C ASN A 43 6.83 -7.66 -0.42
N LEU A 44 7.22 -7.75 -1.69
CA LEU A 44 8.07 -8.83 -2.18
C LEU A 44 9.54 -8.54 -1.91
N VAL A 45 10.09 -7.53 -2.56
CA VAL A 45 11.50 -7.16 -2.45
C VAL A 45 11.82 -6.55 -1.09
N GLY A 46 10.85 -5.82 -0.50
CA GLY A 46 11.00 -5.23 0.83
C GLY A 46 11.18 -6.27 1.93
N VAL A 47 10.40 -7.36 1.91
CA VAL A 47 10.53 -8.46 2.88
C VAL A 47 11.87 -9.19 2.69
N VAL A 48 12.24 -9.52 1.43
CA VAL A 48 13.54 -10.13 1.13
C VAL A 48 14.68 -9.25 1.62
N ALA A 49 14.63 -7.95 1.36
CA ALA A 49 15.66 -7.01 1.81
C ALA A 49 15.68 -6.86 3.34
N ALA A 50 14.51 -6.90 4.01
CA ALA A 50 14.44 -6.87 5.48
C ALA A 50 15.11 -8.10 6.09
N VAL A 51 14.82 -9.28 5.57
CA VAL A 51 15.39 -10.55 6.04
C VAL A 51 16.89 -10.62 5.73
N SER A 52 17.32 -10.18 4.55
CA SER A 52 18.73 -10.19 4.16
C SER A 52 19.59 -9.25 4.99
N ALA A 53 19.07 -8.08 5.38
CA ALA A 53 19.82 -7.07 6.12
C ALA A 53 19.61 -7.13 7.64
N GLY A 54 18.46 -7.60 8.10
CA GLY A 54 18.04 -7.61 9.49
C GLY A 54 17.81 -9.01 10.08
N GLY A 55 17.95 -10.08 9.26
CA GLY A 55 17.62 -11.43 9.71
C GLY A 55 16.13 -11.71 9.74
N ALA A 56 15.76 -12.93 10.13
CA ALA A 56 14.37 -13.36 10.19
C ALA A 56 13.55 -12.54 11.20
N GLY A 57 14.15 -12.04 12.28
CA GLY A 57 13.51 -11.21 13.28
C GLY A 57 12.93 -9.89 12.75
N ALA A 58 13.44 -9.38 11.63
CA ALA A 58 12.86 -8.19 10.98
C ALA A 58 11.40 -8.39 10.59
N VAL A 59 10.98 -9.63 10.25
CA VAL A 59 9.59 -9.97 9.90
C VAL A 59 8.65 -9.73 11.08
N PHE A 60 9.07 -10.07 12.29
CA PHE A 60 8.28 -9.80 13.50
C PHE A 60 8.00 -8.29 13.63
N TRP A 61 9.00 -7.45 13.46
CA TRP A 61 8.84 -6.00 13.56
C TRP A 61 8.03 -5.41 12.41
N MET A 62 8.05 -6.05 11.24
CA MET A 62 7.12 -5.71 10.15
C MET A 62 5.66 -6.00 10.55
N TRP A 63 5.38 -7.12 11.22
CA TRP A 63 4.03 -7.43 11.72
C TRP A 63 3.56 -6.42 12.77
N VAL A 64 4.42 -6.07 13.74
CA VAL A 64 4.11 -5.03 14.74
C VAL A 64 3.77 -3.71 14.06
N THR A 65 4.59 -3.31 13.08
CA THR A 65 4.35 -2.09 12.30
C THR A 65 3.05 -2.15 11.50
N ALA A 66 2.69 -3.31 10.95
CA ALA A 66 1.43 -3.50 10.23
C ALA A 66 0.21 -3.37 11.15
N ILE A 67 0.28 -3.92 12.37
CA ILE A 67 -0.79 -3.79 13.37
C ILE A 67 -0.98 -2.32 13.77
N ILE A 68 0.09 -1.60 14.07
CA ILE A 68 0.02 -0.17 14.41
C ILE A 68 -0.49 0.64 13.20
N GLY A 69 0.03 0.34 12.01
CA GLY A 69 -0.36 1.01 10.76
C GLY A 69 -1.82 0.79 10.37
N SER A 70 -2.45 -0.31 10.81
CA SER A 70 -3.85 -0.57 10.50
C SER A 70 -4.79 0.49 11.09
N SER A 71 -4.52 0.99 12.28
CA SER A 71 -5.28 2.08 12.90
C SER A 71 -5.12 3.39 12.13
N THR A 72 -3.90 3.70 11.71
CA THR A 72 -3.62 4.88 10.87
C THR A 72 -4.33 4.79 9.53
N ALA A 73 -4.30 3.63 8.87
CA ALA A 73 -4.97 3.40 7.60
C ALA A 73 -6.50 3.54 7.72
N PHE A 74 -7.09 3.09 8.83
CA PHE A 74 -8.52 3.25 9.10
C PHE A 74 -8.91 4.73 9.21
N ILE A 75 -8.17 5.51 10.01
CA ILE A 75 -8.40 6.95 10.16
C ILE A 75 -8.23 7.66 8.81
N GLU A 76 -7.18 7.32 8.06
CA GLU A 76 -6.90 7.89 6.76
C GLU A 76 -8.03 7.61 5.75
N ALA A 77 -8.56 6.40 5.70
CA ALA A 77 -9.68 6.03 4.86
C ALA A 77 -10.96 6.78 5.24
N THR A 78 -11.23 6.92 6.54
CA THR A 78 -12.39 7.65 7.06
C THR A 78 -12.32 9.13 6.69
N LEU A 79 -11.18 9.79 6.95
CA LEU A 79 -10.99 11.20 6.60
C LEU A 79 -11.10 11.42 5.08
N ALA A 80 -10.59 10.49 4.27
CA ALA A 80 -10.72 10.58 2.82
C ALA A 80 -12.18 10.57 2.35
N GLN A 81 -13.03 9.79 2.99
CA GLN A 81 -14.46 9.74 2.67
C GLN A 81 -15.21 10.98 3.14
N LEU A 82 -14.86 11.51 4.32
CA LEU A 82 -15.53 12.69 4.88
C LEU A 82 -15.20 13.99 4.13
N HIS A 83 -13.97 14.11 3.63
CA HIS A 83 -13.45 15.34 3.00
C HIS A 83 -13.23 15.20 1.50
N LYS A 84 -13.95 14.28 0.83
CA LYS A 84 -13.87 14.17 -0.63
C LYS A 84 -14.79 15.19 -1.30
N GLU A 85 -14.31 15.74 -2.41
CA GLU A 85 -15.05 16.66 -3.26
C GLU A 85 -15.27 16.05 -4.65
N GLU A 86 -16.32 16.48 -5.35
CA GLU A 86 -16.49 16.14 -6.76
C GLU A 86 -15.39 16.77 -7.62
N ASP A 87 -14.86 15.98 -8.55
CA ASP A 87 -13.85 16.46 -9.49
C ASP A 87 -14.51 17.05 -10.74
N PRO A 88 -14.45 18.38 -10.92
CA PRO A 88 -15.07 19.04 -12.07
C PRO A 88 -14.39 18.72 -13.41
N LEU A 89 -13.14 18.19 -13.39
CA LEU A 89 -12.35 17.96 -14.59
C LEU A 89 -12.54 16.56 -15.19
N TYR A 90 -12.73 15.56 -14.34
CA TYR A 90 -12.68 14.14 -14.79
C TYR A 90 -13.94 13.34 -14.45
N GLY A 91 -14.89 13.92 -13.70
CA GLY A 91 -16.06 13.21 -13.21
C GLY A 91 -15.68 12.09 -12.26
N GLY A 92 -15.92 12.24 -10.98
CA GLY A 92 -15.52 11.37 -9.90
C GLY A 92 -15.23 12.18 -8.65
N TYR A 93 -14.38 11.66 -7.78
CA TYR A 93 -14.06 12.34 -6.53
C TYR A 93 -12.57 12.66 -6.47
N ARG A 94 -12.25 13.82 -5.88
CA ARG A 94 -10.90 14.24 -5.53
C ARG A 94 -10.81 14.47 -4.02
N GLY A 95 -9.63 14.31 -3.45
CA GLY A 95 -9.42 14.46 -2.01
C GLY A 95 -8.06 13.90 -1.59
N GLY A 96 -7.99 13.40 -0.38
CA GLY A 96 -6.78 12.83 0.21
C GLY A 96 -6.18 13.73 1.26
N PRO A 97 -4.96 13.42 1.77
CA PRO A 97 -4.41 14.09 2.94
C PRO A 97 -4.30 15.60 2.80
N ALA A 98 -3.94 16.13 1.65
CA ALA A 98 -3.84 17.56 1.44
C ALA A 98 -5.20 18.28 1.64
N TYR A 99 -6.31 17.62 1.26
CA TYR A 99 -7.65 18.16 1.40
C TYR A 99 -8.11 18.17 2.85
N TYR A 100 -8.10 17.03 3.53
CA TYR A 100 -8.58 17.00 4.92
C TYR A 100 -7.65 17.76 5.90
N ILE A 101 -6.35 17.86 5.63
CA ILE A 101 -5.45 18.74 6.39
C ILE A 101 -5.84 20.20 6.16
N HIS A 102 -6.18 20.58 4.93
CA HIS A 102 -6.64 21.92 4.61
C HIS A 102 -7.91 22.26 5.37
N ASP A 103 -8.94 21.42 5.26
CA ASP A 103 -10.23 21.62 5.92
C ASP A 103 -10.11 21.68 7.44
N LEU A 104 -9.35 20.74 8.04
CA LEU A 104 -9.11 20.74 9.49
C LEU A 104 -8.46 22.02 10.01
N VAL A 105 -7.53 22.59 9.25
CA VAL A 105 -6.88 23.86 9.65
C VAL A 105 -7.81 25.04 9.44
N GLU A 106 -8.64 25.06 8.40
CA GLU A 106 -9.66 26.10 8.21
C GLU A 106 -10.69 26.09 9.34
N ASP A 107 -11.18 24.90 9.69
CA ASP A 107 -12.14 24.72 10.79
C ASP A 107 -11.57 25.18 12.12
N HIS A 108 -10.31 24.84 12.40
CA HIS A 108 -9.62 25.27 13.62
C HIS A 108 -9.41 26.79 13.68
N LEU A 109 -9.02 27.39 12.57
CA LEU A 109 -8.77 28.83 12.48
C LEU A 109 -10.06 29.65 12.28
N LYS A 110 -11.19 29.02 11.99
CA LYS A 110 -12.48 29.65 11.61
C LYS A 110 -12.33 30.71 10.50
N LYS A 111 -11.38 30.51 9.61
CA LYS A 111 -11.09 31.42 8.48
C LYS A 111 -10.78 30.61 7.24
N LYS A 112 -11.49 30.91 6.15
CA LYS A 112 -11.18 30.33 4.83
C LYS A 112 -9.85 30.88 4.32
N LYS A 113 -8.96 29.98 3.90
CA LYS A 113 -7.66 30.29 3.30
C LYS A 113 -7.53 29.61 1.96
N ARG A 114 -6.97 30.31 0.99
CA ARG A 114 -6.71 29.71 -0.34
C ARG A 114 -5.67 28.58 -0.26
N TYR A 115 -4.69 28.71 0.62
CA TYR A 115 -3.62 27.74 0.84
C TYR A 115 -3.30 27.65 2.33
N VAL A 116 -3.12 26.41 2.80
CA VAL A 116 -2.72 26.10 4.16
C VAL A 116 -1.35 25.45 4.10
N LEU A 117 -0.37 26.04 4.78
CA LEU A 117 1.02 25.62 4.72
C LEU A 117 1.24 24.12 5.01
N PRO A 118 0.64 23.50 6.06
CA PRO A 118 0.78 22.06 6.30
C PRO A 118 0.29 21.19 5.13
N ALA A 119 -0.82 21.56 4.50
CA ALA A 119 -1.37 20.82 3.34
C ALA A 119 -0.43 20.91 2.13
N VAL A 120 0.14 22.08 1.86
CA VAL A 120 1.10 22.30 0.76
C VAL A 120 2.39 21.50 1.02
N LEU A 121 2.91 21.56 2.25
CA LEU A 121 4.11 20.79 2.62
C LEU A 121 3.89 19.28 2.48
N PHE A 122 2.72 18.80 2.90
CA PHE A 122 2.35 17.39 2.71
C PHE A 122 2.31 17.00 1.21
N ALA A 123 1.68 17.84 0.38
CA ALA A 123 1.61 17.60 -1.05
C ALA A 123 3.00 17.54 -1.72
N ILE A 124 3.89 18.47 -1.36
CA ILE A 124 5.28 18.49 -1.87
C ILE A 124 6.04 17.23 -1.39
N ALA A 125 5.96 16.91 -0.09
CA ALA A 125 6.59 15.72 0.47
C ALA A 125 6.06 14.44 -0.19
N GLY A 126 4.74 14.39 -0.47
CA GLY A 126 4.11 13.31 -1.21
C GLY A 126 4.67 13.14 -2.62
N LEU A 127 4.83 14.22 -3.37
CA LEU A 127 5.42 14.18 -4.71
C LEU A 127 6.86 13.63 -4.67
N ILE A 128 7.68 14.08 -3.74
CA ILE A 128 9.06 13.58 -3.56
C ILE A 128 9.04 12.08 -3.21
N CYS A 129 8.15 11.67 -2.31
CA CYS A 129 7.98 10.27 -1.92
C CYS A 129 7.60 9.39 -3.12
N TRP A 130 6.61 9.79 -3.90
CA TRP A 130 6.16 9.05 -5.09
C TRP A 130 7.23 8.96 -6.18
N CYS A 131 8.05 9.99 -6.35
CA CYS A 131 9.23 9.92 -7.23
C CYS A 131 10.21 8.83 -6.75
N GLY A 132 10.49 8.79 -5.44
CA GLY A 132 11.36 7.77 -4.85
C GLY A 132 10.80 6.34 -5.01
N ILE A 133 9.49 6.15 -4.77
CA ILE A 133 8.81 4.86 -4.96
C ILE A 133 8.90 4.42 -6.41
N SER A 134 8.63 5.30 -7.37
CA SER A 134 8.72 5.02 -8.81
C SER A 134 10.13 4.59 -9.21
N GLN A 135 11.15 5.22 -8.65
CA GLN A 135 12.56 4.84 -8.87
C GLN A 135 12.86 3.43 -8.34
N VAL A 136 12.40 3.10 -7.12
CA VAL A 136 12.59 1.77 -6.54
C VAL A 136 11.91 0.69 -7.38
N ILE A 137 10.66 0.94 -7.82
CA ILE A 137 9.91 0.01 -8.68
C ILE A 137 10.66 -0.20 -10.01
N SER A 138 11.03 0.88 -10.68
CA SER A 138 11.73 0.82 -11.98
C SER A 138 13.07 0.07 -11.88
N ASN A 139 13.84 0.32 -10.82
CA ASN A 139 15.10 -0.37 -10.56
C ASN A 139 14.88 -1.88 -10.31
N SER A 140 13.83 -2.24 -9.58
CA SER A 140 13.50 -3.63 -9.30
C SER A 140 13.07 -4.37 -10.57
N VAL A 141 12.27 -3.75 -11.44
CA VAL A 141 11.90 -4.31 -12.74
C VAL A 141 13.16 -4.50 -13.60
N ALA A 142 14.01 -3.47 -13.71
CA ALA A 142 15.24 -3.54 -14.48
C ALA A 142 16.19 -4.66 -13.97
N SER A 143 16.30 -4.81 -12.66
CA SER A 143 17.09 -5.88 -12.04
C SER A 143 16.51 -7.26 -12.32
N SER A 144 15.18 -7.40 -12.31
CA SER A 144 14.50 -8.66 -12.63
C SER A 144 14.74 -9.08 -14.09
N PHE A 145 14.64 -8.14 -15.03
CA PHE A 145 14.94 -8.40 -16.45
C PHE A 145 16.40 -8.75 -16.67
N LYS A 146 17.33 -8.07 -15.99
CA LYS A 146 18.75 -8.40 -16.04
C LYS A 146 19.01 -9.82 -15.55
N ASN A 147 18.41 -10.21 -14.43
CA ASN A 147 18.64 -11.52 -13.82
C ASN A 147 17.96 -12.67 -14.61
N ALA A 148 16.77 -12.43 -15.17
CA ALA A 148 16.02 -13.47 -15.89
C ALA A 148 16.49 -13.62 -17.35
N PHE A 149 16.79 -12.51 -18.02
CA PHE A 149 17.03 -12.48 -19.47
C PHE A 149 18.39 -11.91 -19.87
N SER A 150 19.23 -11.56 -18.89
CA SER A 150 20.54 -10.88 -19.11
C SER A 150 20.44 -9.58 -19.91
N ILE A 151 19.26 -8.92 -19.88
CA ILE A 151 19.05 -7.65 -20.57
C ILE A 151 19.67 -6.50 -19.75
N PRO A 152 20.54 -5.67 -20.35
CA PRO A 152 21.12 -4.52 -19.65
C PRO A 152 20.03 -3.57 -19.11
N PRO A 153 20.18 -3.04 -17.88
CA PRO A 153 19.18 -2.17 -17.24
C PRO A 153 18.76 -0.96 -18.06
N LEU A 154 19.66 -0.44 -18.90
CA LEU A 154 19.39 0.71 -19.78
C LEU A 154 18.21 0.45 -20.72
N TYR A 155 18.19 -0.70 -21.40
CA TYR A 155 17.12 -1.03 -22.34
C TYR A 155 15.77 -1.20 -21.63
N THR A 156 15.77 -1.85 -20.47
CA THR A 156 14.56 -1.99 -19.64
C THR A 156 14.07 -0.62 -19.16
N SER A 157 14.97 0.27 -18.76
CA SER A 157 14.60 1.62 -18.33
C SER A 157 13.99 2.45 -19.46
N ILE A 158 14.55 2.39 -20.65
CA ILE A 158 13.98 3.05 -21.85
C ILE A 158 12.58 2.48 -22.16
N MET A 159 12.44 1.15 -22.13
CA MET A 159 11.14 0.49 -22.33
C MET A 159 10.11 0.99 -21.29
N LEU A 160 10.47 1.07 -20.01
CA LEU A 160 9.59 1.56 -18.95
C LEU A 160 9.19 3.03 -19.14
N VAL A 161 10.10 3.89 -19.59
CA VAL A 161 9.78 5.30 -19.88
C VAL A 161 8.77 5.39 -21.03
N ILE A 162 8.98 4.65 -22.12
CA ILE A 162 8.04 4.63 -23.26
C ILE A 162 6.68 4.10 -22.83
N LEU A 163 6.65 2.99 -22.07
CA LEU A 163 5.42 2.40 -21.57
C LEU A 163 4.66 3.36 -20.65
N SER A 164 5.37 4.02 -19.72
CA SER A 164 4.79 5.01 -18.81
C SER A 164 4.22 6.22 -19.57
N ALA A 165 4.92 6.70 -20.60
CA ALA A 165 4.43 7.78 -21.44
C ALA A 165 3.13 7.40 -22.18
N ILE A 166 3.06 6.18 -22.74
CA ILE A 166 1.85 5.67 -23.40
C ILE A 166 0.70 5.57 -22.40
N ILE A 167 0.97 5.07 -21.21
CA ILE A 167 -0.02 4.92 -20.13
C ILE A 167 -0.57 6.28 -19.70
N VAL A 168 0.29 7.27 -19.44
CA VAL A 168 -0.13 8.61 -19.03
C VAL A 168 -0.94 9.32 -20.11
N LEU A 169 -0.57 9.15 -21.38
CA LEU A 169 -1.27 9.77 -22.50
C LEU A 169 -2.62 9.10 -22.83
N ARG A 170 -2.83 7.84 -22.45
CA ARG A 170 -4.06 7.08 -22.73
C ARG A 170 -4.88 6.81 -21.46
N LYS A 171 -5.51 7.82 -20.88
CA LYS A 171 -6.21 7.79 -19.60
C LYS A 171 -7.19 6.62 -19.38
N ASN A 172 -7.97 6.23 -20.39
CA ASN A 172 -9.04 5.23 -20.22
C ASN A 172 -8.62 3.77 -20.48
N ALA A 173 -7.51 3.55 -21.21
CA ALA A 173 -7.03 2.20 -21.52
C ALA A 173 -6.29 1.58 -20.31
N THR A 174 -5.61 2.41 -19.55
CA THR A 174 -4.78 2.00 -18.42
C THR A 174 -5.58 1.35 -17.30
N VAL A 175 -6.71 1.97 -16.91
CA VAL A 175 -7.56 1.45 -15.83
C VAL A 175 -8.07 0.05 -16.17
N LYS A 176 -8.58 -0.16 -17.39
CA LYS A 176 -9.08 -1.48 -17.83
C LYS A 176 -7.99 -2.57 -17.88
N VAL A 177 -6.77 -2.20 -18.28
CA VAL A 177 -5.64 -3.14 -18.31
C VAL A 177 -5.21 -3.51 -16.90
N LEU A 178 -5.13 -2.54 -15.99
CA LEU A 178 -4.79 -2.77 -14.59
C LEU A 178 -5.87 -3.60 -13.88
N ASP A 179 -7.15 -3.33 -14.12
CA ASP A 179 -8.28 -4.08 -13.54
C ASP A 179 -8.24 -5.58 -13.89
N PHE A 180 -7.59 -5.95 -15.01
CA PHE A 180 -7.41 -7.33 -15.41
C PHE A 180 -6.08 -7.93 -14.96
N ILE A 181 -4.96 -7.23 -15.22
CA ILE A 181 -3.61 -7.76 -14.95
C ILE A 181 -3.37 -7.95 -13.45
N VAL A 182 -3.81 -6.99 -12.63
CA VAL A 182 -3.49 -7.00 -11.21
C VAL A 182 -4.17 -8.16 -10.46
N PRO A 183 -5.47 -8.48 -10.63
CA PRO A 183 -6.07 -9.66 -10.04
C PRO A 183 -5.41 -10.97 -10.52
N VAL A 184 -5.07 -11.07 -11.80
CA VAL A 184 -4.38 -12.27 -12.34
C VAL A 184 -3.03 -12.45 -11.67
N MET A 185 -2.25 -11.39 -11.56
CA MET A 185 -0.96 -11.41 -10.87
C MET A 185 -1.11 -11.81 -9.39
N ALA A 186 -2.09 -11.24 -8.68
CA ALA A 186 -2.37 -11.55 -7.28
C ALA A 186 -2.73 -13.03 -7.09
N VAL A 187 -3.57 -13.59 -7.96
CA VAL A 187 -3.97 -15.00 -7.94
C VAL A 187 -2.76 -15.91 -8.22
N CYS A 188 -1.97 -15.61 -9.25
CA CYS A 188 -0.74 -16.38 -9.53
C CYS A 188 0.23 -16.34 -8.35
N TYR A 189 0.44 -15.18 -7.76
CA TYR A 189 1.29 -15.03 -6.58
C TYR A 189 0.78 -15.84 -5.39
N PHE A 190 -0.53 -15.81 -5.15
CA PHE A 190 -1.17 -16.59 -4.09
C PHE A 190 -0.93 -18.10 -4.27
N PHE A 191 -1.14 -18.63 -5.46
CA PHE A 191 -0.92 -20.05 -5.72
C PHE A 191 0.55 -20.46 -5.63
N ILE A 192 1.47 -19.64 -6.13
CA ILE A 192 2.91 -19.87 -5.97
C ILE A 192 3.29 -19.90 -4.49
N THR A 193 2.76 -18.96 -3.71
CA THR A 193 3.02 -18.91 -2.27
C THR A 193 2.49 -20.15 -1.55
N LEU A 194 1.25 -20.58 -1.87
CA LEU A 194 0.68 -21.81 -1.32
C LEU A 194 1.51 -23.04 -1.68
N PHE A 195 1.97 -23.12 -2.93
CA PHE A 195 2.84 -24.22 -3.37
C PHE A 195 4.15 -24.25 -2.57
N ILE A 196 4.82 -23.11 -2.40
CA ILE A 196 6.05 -23.00 -1.61
C ILE A 196 5.80 -23.44 -0.16
N ILE A 197 4.69 -23.00 0.44
CA ILE A 197 4.30 -23.39 1.79
C ILE A 197 4.06 -24.89 1.87
N ALA A 198 3.32 -25.48 0.93
CA ALA A 198 2.99 -26.89 0.91
C ALA A 198 4.24 -27.78 0.80
N VAL A 199 5.18 -27.40 -0.05
CA VAL A 199 6.45 -28.14 -0.22
C VAL A 199 7.33 -28.03 1.03
N ASN A 200 7.25 -26.93 1.78
CA ASN A 200 8.10 -26.64 2.95
C ASN A 200 7.36 -26.74 4.28
N LEU A 201 6.23 -27.42 4.36
CA LEU A 201 5.39 -27.53 5.57
C LEU A 201 6.18 -27.92 6.82
N ARG A 202 7.13 -28.83 6.71
CA ARG A 202 7.97 -29.29 7.82
C ARG A 202 8.89 -28.21 8.37
N GLN A 203 9.24 -27.21 7.58
CA GLN A 203 10.14 -26.13 7.99
C GLN A 203 9.39 -24.95 8.65
N ILE A 204 8.07 -24.87 8.50
CA ILE A 204 7.27 -23.76 9.00
C ILE A 204 7.47 -23.52 10.50
N PRO A 205 7.38 -24.54 11.38
CA PRO A 205 7.57 -24.32 12.83
C PRO A 205 8.95 -23.73 13.15
N SER A 206 10.00 -24.24 12.50
CA SER A 206 11.37 -23.74 12.70
C SER A 206 11.57 -22.32 12.20
N VAL A 207 10.89 -21.94 11.08
CA VAL A 207 10.91 -20.56 10.57
C VAL A 207 10.26 -19.60 11.56
N PHE A 208 9.08 -19.96 12.10
CA PHE A 208 8.42 -19.14 13.13
C PHE A 208 9.28 -19.02 14.40
N ALA A 209 9.81 -20.13 14.89
CA ALA A 209 10.69 -20.11 16.06
C ALA A 209 11.88 -19.15 15.83
N ARG A 210 12.49 -19.22 14.66
CA ARG A 210 13.61 -18.35 14.27
C ARG A 210 13.21 -16.87 14.19
N ILE A 211 12.02 -16.56 13.65
CA ILE A 211 11.50 -15.19 13.61
C ILE A 211 11.42 -14.59 15.03
N PHE A 212 10.84 -15.33 15.98
CA PHE A 212 10.72 -14.85 17.35
C PHE A 212 12.07 -14.81 18.08
N GLU A 213 12.91 -15.82 17.91
CA GLU A 213 14.23 -15.88 18.51
C GLU A 213 15.11 -14.72 18.06
N GLU A 214 15.18 -14.45 16.74
CA GLU A 214 15.98 -13.36 16.18
C GLU A 214 15.37 -11.97 16.46
N ALA A 215 14.05 -11.86 16.65
CA ALA A 215 13.40 -10.58 16.99
C ALA A 215 13.80 -10.06 18.37
N PHE A 216 14.06 -10.96 19.33
CA PHE A 216 14.38 -10.62 20.72
C PHE A 216 15.72 -11.23 21.19
N GLY A 217 16.48 -11.82 20.29
CA GLY A 217 17.66 -12.59 20.61
C GLY A 217 18.74 -11.78 21.34
N LEU A 218 19.14 -12.28 22.51
CA LEU A 218 20.20 -11.70 23.33
C LEU A 218 21.56 -11.62 22.60
N ARG A 219 21.83 -12.52 21.66
CA ARG A 219 23.05 -12.51 20.84
C ARG A 219 23.12 -11.29 19.92
N GLN A 220 21.99 -10.90 19.29
CA GLN A 220 21.91 -9.71 18.46
C GLN A 220 21.97 -8.43 19.29
N MET A 221 21.42 -8.44 20.52
CA MET A 221 21.52 -7.32 21.45
C MET A 221 22.97 -7.04 21.85
N ALA A 222 23.73 -8.09 22.18
CA ALA A 222 25.13 -7.97 22.57
C ALA A 222 26.04 -7.47 21.43
N ALA A 223 25.72 -7.78 20.19
CA ALA A 223 26.50 -7.38 19.00
C ALA A 223 26.02 -6.06 18.35
N GLY A 224 25.12 -5.30 18.99
CA GLY A 224 24.51 -4.10 18.39
C GLY A 224 23.54 -4.40 17.24
N GLY A 225 23.28 -5.67 16.94
CA GLY A 225 22.43 -6.11 15.84
C GLY A 225 20.94 -5.90 16.07
N PHE A 226 20.48 -5.81 17.32
CA PHE A 226 19.06 -5.58 17.63
C PHE A 226 18.51 -4.32 16.98
N GLY A 227 19.24 -3.21 17.05
CA GLY A 227 18.84 -1.97 16.40
C GLY A 227 18.71 -2.10 14.89
N ALA A 228 19.55 -2.90 14.25
CA ALA A 228 19.48 -3.17 12.81
C ALA A 228 18.24 -4.03 12.48
N VAL A 229 17.96 -5.09 13.24
CA VAL A 229 16.76 -5.94 13.08
C VAL A 229 15.49 -5.10 13.21
N LEU A 230 15.35 -4.36 14.31
CA LEU A 230 14.24 -3.47 14.58
C LEU A 230 14.08 -2.43 13.46
N MET A 231 15.15 -1.72 13.14
CA MET A 231 15.10 -0.61 12.17
C MET A 231 14.76 -1.11 10.76
N ASN A 232 15.33 -2.24 10.32
CA ASN A 232 14.99 -2.82 9.03
C ASN A 232 13.55 -3.33 9.00
N GLY A 233 13.07 -3.97 10.06
CA GLY A 233 11.69 -4.40 10.19
C GLY A 233 10.71 -3.21 10.14
N VAL A 234 10.93 -2.18 10.94
CA VAL A 234 10.06 -0.99 10.99
C VAL A 234 10.07 -0.24 9.66
N LYS A 235 11.26 0.07 9.10
CA LYS A 235 11.36 0.79 7.82
C LYS A 235 10.65 0.06 6.68
N ARG A 236 10.85 -1.25 6.59
CA ARG A 236 10.23 -2.07 5.54
C ARG A 236 8.75 -2.32 5.80
N GLY A 237 8.35 -2.43 7.06
CA GLY A 237 6.94 -2.50 7.46
C GLY A 237 6.17 -1.24 7.09
N LEU A 238 6.70 -0.06 7.38
CA LEU A 238 6.11 1.23 6.98
C LEU A 238 6.04 1.37 5.47
N PHE A 239 7.10 0.99 4.75
CA PHE A 239 7.11 1.02 3.29
C PHE A 239 6.07 0.08 2.68
N SER A 240 5.88 -1.10 3.29
CA SER A 240 4.97 -2.14 2.81
C SER A 240 3.50 -1.81 3.07
N ASN A 241 3.18 -1.19 4.21
CA ASN A 241 1.80 -0.94 4.59
C ASN A 241 1.27 0.42 4.09
N GLU A 242 2.17 1.35 3.74
CA GLU A 242 1.87 2.68 3.20
C GLU A 242 0.91 3.53 4.05
N ALA A 243 0.62 3.15 5.31
CA ALA A 243 -0.28 3.88 6.18
C ALA A 243 0.27 5.28 6.50
N GLY A 244 -0.55 6.30 6.34
CA GLY A 244 -0.17 7.71 6.53
C GLY A 244 0.48 8.36 5.31
N SER A 245 0.74 7.61 4.22
CA SER A 245 1.35 8.16 2.99
C SER A 245 0.34 8.80 2.03
N GLY A 246 -0.96 8.62 2.25
CA GLY A 246 -2.03 9.07 1.36
C GLY A 246 -2.53 8.00 0.39
N SER A 247 -1.83 6.88 0.21
CA SER A 247 -2.23 5.84 -0.74
C SER A 247 -3.58 5.22 -0.39
N VAL A 248 -3.85 5.01 0.89
CA VAL A 248 -5.13 4.50 1.40
C VAL A 248 -6.26 5.48 1.08
N SER A 249 -6.04 6.77 1.31
CA SER A 249 -7.00 7.84 1.01
C SER A 249 -7.38 7.85 -0.46
N TYR A 250 -6.41 7.84 -1.37
CA TYR A 250 -6.67 7.87 -2.81
C TYR A 250 -7.45 6.65 -3.30
N THR A 251 -7.21 5.49 -2.74
CA THR A 251 -7.97 4.28 -3.09
C THR A 251 -9.42 4.37 -2.63
N HIS A 252 -9.65 4.93 -1.44
CA HIS A 252 -10.99 5.00 -0.84
C HIS A 252 -11.86 6.14 -1.37
N LEU A 253 -11.30 7.16 -2.03
CA LEU A 253 -12.06 8.25 -2.64
C LEU A 253 -13.10 7.76 -3.66
N THR A 254 -12.87 6.63 -4.31
CA THR A 254 -13.76 6.07 -5.33
C THR A 254 -14.91 5.24 -4.76
N LEU A 255 -14.96 5.02 -3.44
CA LEU A 255 -16.06 4.30 -2.80
C LEU A 255 -17.37 5.12 -2.83
N PRO A 256 -18.54 4.46 -2.97
CA PRO A 256 -19.84 5.11 -2.83
C PRO A 256 -19.97 5.77 -1.46
N THR A 257 -20.60 6.94 -1.42
CA THR A 257 -20.81 7.72 -0.17
C THR A 257 -21.68 6.99 0.87
N ASN A 258 -22.43 5.98 0.47
CA ASN A 258 -23.32 5.20 1.34
C ASN A 258 -22.66 3.98 1.98
N SER A 259 -21.40 3.69 1.67
CA SER A 259 -20.65 2.66 2.39
C SER A 259 -20.24 3.25 3.73
N LEU A 260 -21.04 3.01 4.70
CA LEU A 260 -20.95 3.24 6.13
C LEU A 260 -19.55 3.66 6.65
N VAL A 261 -19.50 4.90 7.03
CA VAL A 261 -18.59 5.34 8.07
C VAL A 261 -19.18 4.93 9.42
#